data_d75d00e26acb5b92691e09c21531d582
#
_entry.id   d75d00e26acb5b92691e09c21531d582
#
_cell.length_a   1.000
_cell.length_b   1.000
_cell.length_c   1.000
_cell.angle_alpha   90.00
_cell.angle_beta   90.00
_cell.angle_gamma   90.00
#
_symmetry.space_group_name_H-M   'P 1'
#
loop_
_entity.id
_entity.type
_entity.pdbx_description
1 polymer ?
#
loop_
_entity_poly.entity_id
_entity_poly.type
_entity_poly.pdbx_seq_one_letter_code
_entity_poly.pdbx_strand_id
1 'polypeptide(L)'
;PFIDAGADGISFHIEATESRFTFPPKILINMIKKNNLKCGLALKPKTPFSILKKYLEFIDYIVVMSVEPGFGGQSFIPSTIEKISEINEYLINQKIRDKIMIQVDGGIKLENYKDVISAGGDILVAGSQVFQSQNPVETINEMQAS
;
A
#
# COMPACT_ATOMS: atom_id res chain seq x y z
N PRO A 1 17.73 7.22 -9.83
CA PRO A 1 16.72 8.07 -10.50
C PRO A 1 15.64 8.58 -9.55
N PHE A 2 14.89 7.70 -8.80
CA PHE A 2 13.81 8.14 -7.90
C PHE A 2 14.32 8.98 -6.73
N ILE A 3 15.46 8.62 -6.15
CA ILE A 3 16.12 9.37 -5.07
C ILE A 3 16.54 10.74 -5.58
N ASP A 4 17.20 10.79 -6.72
CA ASP A 4 17.68 12.03 -7.34
C ASP A 4 16.53 12.94 -7.78
N ALA A 5 15.36 12.36 -8.03
CA ALA A 5 14.14 13.09 -8.36
C ALA A 5 13.38 13.62 -7.12
N GLY A 6 13.89 13.38 -5.89
CA GLY A 6 13.29 13.90 -4.66
C GLY A 6 12.14 13.06 -4.09
N ALA A 7 12.15 11.74 -4.29
CA ALA A 7 11.16 10.87 -3.66
C ALA A 7 11.31 10.88 -2.13
N ASP A 8 10.21 10.94 -1.39
CA ASP A 8 10.15 10.80 0.07
C ASP A 8 10.08 9.35 0.53
N GLY A 9 9.58 8.47 -0.34
CA GLY A 9 9.45 7.05 -0.08
C GLY A 9 9.46 6.21 -1.36
N ILE A 10 9.89 4.98 -1.23
CA ILE A 10 9.90 4.00 -2.33
C ILE A 10 9.27 2.71 -1.83
N SER A 11 8.33 2.18 -2.62
CA SER A 11 7.80 0.83 -2.42
C SER A 11 8.16 -0.09 -3.58
N PHE A 12 8.21 -1.37 -3.27
CA PHE A 12 8.37 -2.41 -4.30
C PHE A 12 7.55 -3.64 -3.95
N HIS A 13 7.15 -4.37 -4.99
CA HIS A 13 6.44 -5.62 -4.82
C HIS A 13 7.35 -6.70 -4.26
N ILE A 14 6.92 -7.38 -3.19
CA ILE A 14 7.69 -8.48 -2.60
C ILE A 14 7.89 -9.61 -3.60
N GLU A 15 6.91 -9.85 -4.46
CA GLU A 15 6.95 -10.89 -5.49
C GLU A 15 8.01 -10.59 -6.58
N ALA A 16 8.36 -9.31 -6.79
CA ALA A 16 9.40 -8.95 -7.73
C ALA A 16 10.81 -9.37 -7.27
N THR A 17 10.96 -9.76 -6.00
CA THR A 17 12.24 -10.16 -5.42
C THR A 17 12.47 -11.68 -5.41
N GLU A 18 11.53 -12.47 -5.92
CA GLU A 18 11.62 -13.93 -5.97
C GLU A 18 12.45 -14.46 -7.15
N SER A 19 12.80 -13.61 -8.10
CA SER A 19 13.61 -13.96 -9.26
C SER A 19 15.10 -14.08 -8.88
N ARG A 20 15.81 -15.05 -9.48
CA ARG A 20 17.26 -15.22 -9.32
C ARG A 20 18.08 -14.01 -9.80
N PHE A 21 17.48 -13.12 -10.55
CA PHE A 21 18.11 -11.92 -11.13
C PHE A 21 17.80 -10.64 -10.34
N THR A 22 17.11 -10.74 -9.22
CA THR A 22 16.71 -9.58 -8.40
C THR A 22 17.44 -9.58 -7.05
N PHE A 23 17.56 -8.40 -6.47
CA PHE A 23 18.13 -8.27 -5.13
C PHE A 23 17.16 -8.83 -4.07
N PRO A 24 17.67 -9.54 -3.06
CA PRO A 24 16.86 -9.93 -1.90
C PRO A 24 16.17 -8.73 -1.25
N PRO A 25 14.93 -8.89 -0.71
CA PRO A 25 14.17 -7.79 -0.12
C PRO A 25 14.96 -6.96 0.90
N LYS A 26 15.71 -7.60 1.79
CA LYS A 26 16.53 -6.90 2.81
C LYS A 26 17.58 -5.97 2.20
N ILE A 27 18.15 -6.33 1.07
CA ILE A 27 19.13 -5.47 0.38
C ILE A 27 18.44 -4.22 -0.15
N LEU A 28 17.28 -4.37 -0.82
CA LEU A 28 16.51 -3.24 -1.35
C LEU A 28 16.01 -2.33 -0.23
N ILE A 29 15.46 -2.90 0.85
CA ILE A 29 15.04 -2.14 2.04
C ILE A 29 16.23 -1.32 2.58
N ASN A 30 17.39 -1.93 2.77
CA ASN A 30 18.58 -1.25 3.28
C ASN A 30 19.05 -0.13 2.34
N MET A 31 18.98 -0.34 1.02
CA MET A 31 19.33 0.69 0.04
C MET A 31 18.40 1.90 0.14
N ILE A 32 17.09 1.68 0.29
CA ILE A 32 16.10 2.74 0.47
C ILE A 32 16.34 3.48 1.78
N LYS A 33 16.44 2.75 2.89
CA LYS A 33 16.61 3.33 4.24
C LYS A 33 17.95 4.10 4.41
N LYS A 34 19.03 3.67 3.77
CA LYS A 34 20.32 4.40 3.77
C LYS A 34 20.24 5.79 3.13
N ASN A 35 19.24 6.05 2.31
CA ASN A 35 18.98 7.35 1.70
C ASN A 35 17.92 8.16 2.48
N ASN A 36 17.62 7.78 3.72
CA ASN A 36 16.61 8.41 4.59
C ASN A 36 15.19 8.45 4.01
N LEU A 37 14.86 7.50 3.13
CA LEU A 37 13.54 7.40 2.52
C LEU A 37 12.64 6.44 3.31
N LYS A 38 11.34 6.67 3.23
CA LYS A 38 10.33 5.70 3.67
C LYS A 38 10.37 4.47 2.74
N CYS A 39 10.32 3.28 3.34
CA CYS A 39 10.33 2.03 2.59
C CYS A 39 8.99 1.31 2.74
N GLY A 40 8.37 0.96 1.61
CA GLY A 40 7.14 0.17 1.57
C GLY A 40 7.32 -1.17 0.89
N LEU A 41 6.54 -2.16 1.31
CA LEU A 41 6.42 -3.44 0.61
C LEU A 41 4.99 -3.61 0.08
N ALA A 42 4.89 -3.89 -1.21
CA ALA A 42 3.61 -4.13 -1.87
C ALA A 42 3.29 -5.62 -1.98
N LEU A 43 2.00 -5.95 -1.79
CA LEU A 43 1.43 -7.28 -1.94
C LEU A 43 0.39 -7.29 -3.06
N LYS A 44 0.48 -8.25 -3.97
CA LYS A 44 -0.60 -8.55 -4.91
C LYS A 44 -1.85 -9.08 -4.17
N PRO A 45 -3.05 -9.02 -4.82
CA PRO A 45 -4.28 -9.47 -4.18
C PRO A 45 -4.21 -10.90 -3.63
N LYS A 46 -3.58 -11.81 -4.36
CA LYS A 46 -3.48 -13.23 -4.00
C LYS A 46 -2.30 -13.58 -3.08
N THR A 47 -1.36 -12.65 -2.89
CA THR A 47 -0.18 -12.90 -2.07
C THR A 47 -0.54 -12.81 -0.58
N PRO A 48 -0.27 -13.83 0.24
CA PRO A 48 -0.63 -13.82 1.65
C PRO A 48 0.25 -12.83 2.44
N PHE A 49 -0.35 -12.14 3.41
CA PHE A 49 0.37 -11.20 4.28
C PHE A 49 1.52 -11.83 5.07
N SER A 50 1.43 -13.12 5.37
CA SER A 50 2.43 -13.84 6.16
C SER A 50 3.87 -13.69 5.65
N ILE A 51 4.07 -13.49 4.35
CA ILE A 51 5.39 -13.32 3.75
C ILE A 51 6.09 -12.02 4.16
N LEU A 52 5.32 -10.98 4.56
CA LEU A 52 5.86 -9.70 5.01
C LEU A 52 6.26 -9.68 6.48
N LYS A 53 5.75 -10.59 7.32
CA LYS A 53 5.92 -10.55 8.78
C LYS A 53 7.38 -10.41 9.21
N LYS A 54 8.30 -11.06 8.51
CA LYS A 54 9.75 -11.00 8.78
C LYS A 54 10.44 -9.70 8.36
N TYR A 55 9.72 -8.77 7.72
CA TYR A 55 10.24 -7.49 7.25
C TYR A 55 9.64 -6.28 7.97
N LEU A 56 8.61 -6.47 8.80
CA LEU A 56 7.85 -5.38 9.42
C LEU A 56 8.72 -4.42 10.24
N GLU A 57 9.77 -4.91 10.89
CA GLU A 57 10.70 -4.06 11.66
C GLU A 57 11.55 -3.12 10.78
N PHE A 58 11.57 -3.33 9.48
CA PHE A 58 12.46 -2.63 8.54
C PHE A 58 11.73 -1.69 7.59
N ILE A 59 10.39 -1.70 7.59
CA ILE A 59 9.56 -0.93 6.65
C ILE A 59 8.67 0.08 7.37
N ASP A 60 8.21 1.09 6.64
CA ASP A 60 7.36 2.16 7.17
C ASP A 60 5.90 2.00 6.74
N TYR A 61 5.63 1.28 5.65
CA TYR A 61 4.27 1.06 5.17
C TYR A 61 4.13 -0.22 4.35
N ILE A 62 2.89 -0.72 4.29
CA ILE A 62 2.50 -1.86 3.46
C ILE A 62 1.57 -1.33 2.37
N VAL A 63 1.81 -1.69 1.12
CA VAL A 63 0.90 -1.40 0.00
C VAL A 63 0.08 -2.65 -0.30
N VAL A 64 -1.21 -2.58 -0.02
CA VAL A 64 -2.17 -3.65 -0.35
C VAL A 64 -2.78 -3.34 -1.70
N MET A 65 -2.45 -4.15 -2.71
CA MET A 65 -3.09 -4.04 -4.01
C MET A 65 -4.51 -4.57 -3.93
N SER A 66 -5.46 -3.74 -4.31
CA SER A 66 -6.89 -4.10 -4.41
C SER A 66 -7.36 -4.35 -5.85
N VAL A 67 -6.40 -4.40 -6.77
CA VAL A 67 -6.53 -4.83 -8.17
C VAL A 67 -5.30 -5.64 -8.56
N GLU A 68 -5.35 -6.39 -9.64
CA GLU A 68 -4.12 -6.99 -10.18
C GLU A 68 -3.21 -5.89 -10.76
N PRO A 69 -1.92 -5.84 -10.38
CA PRO A 69 -1.02 -4.81 -10.88
C PRO A 69 -0.82 -4.90 -12.40
N GLY A 70 -0.77 -3.74 -13.07
CA GLY A 70 -0.45 -3.69 -14.49
C GLY A 70 -1.14 -2.55 -15.26
N PHE A 71 -2.38 -2.24 -15.01
CA PHE A 71 -3.09 -1.13 -15.68
C PHE A 71 -4.15 -0.50 -14.75
N GLY A 72 -4.44 0.76 -14.98
CA GLY A 72 -5.41 1.52 -14.20
C GLY A 72 -6.87 1.21 -14.58
N GLY A 73 -7.81 1.73 -13.77
CA GLY A 73 -9.25 1.66 -14.06
C GLY A 73 -9.92 0.31 -13.77
N GLN A 74 -9.21 -0.61 -13.12
CA GLN A 74 -9.77 -1.90 -12.71
C GLN A 74 -10.74 -1.75 -11.54
N SER A 75 -11.68 -2.71 -11.43
CA SER A 75 -12.60 -2.78 -10.30
C SER A 75 -11.91 -3.27 -9.04
N PHE A 76 -12.26 -2.68 -7.90
CA PHE A 76 -11.82 -3.11 -6.58
C PHE A 76 -12.16 -4.58 -6.31
N ILE A 77 -11.24 -5.33 -5.76
CA ILE A 77 -11.42 -6.73 -5.37
C ILE A 77 -11.96 -6.76 -3.93
N PRO A 78 -13.24 -7.16 -3.68
CA PRO A 78 -13.87 -7.05 -2.36
C PRO A 78 -13.14 -7.81 -1.24
N SER A 79 -12.54 -8.97 -1.52
CA SER A 79 -11.76 -9.74 -0.54
C SER A 79 -10.52 -9.01 -0.01
N THR A 80 -10.14 -7.88 -0.60
CA THR A 80 -9.06 -7.03 -0.09
C THR A 80 -9.41 -6.42 1.27
N ILE A 81 -10.69 -6.17 1.57
CA ILE A 81 -11.14 -5.66 2.87
C ILE A 81 -10.73 -6.62 4.00
N GLU A 82 -10.95 -7.92 3.82
CA GLU A 82 -10.55 -8.95 4.78
C GLU A 82 -9.03 -8.95 5.00
N LYS A 83 -8.26 -8.82 3.92
CA LYS A 83 -6.80 -8.74 3.99
C LYS A 83 -6.32 -7.49 4.74
N ILE A 84 -6.93 -6.32 4.51
CA ILE A 84 -6.61 -5.09 5.23
C ILE A 84 -6.88 -5.29 6.72
N SER A 85 -8.04 -5.86 7.09
CA SER A 85 -8.40 -6.16 8.48
C SER A 85 -7.40 -7.14 9.12
N GLU A 86 -7.02 -8.22 8.43
CA GLU A 86 -5.99 -9.18 8.90
C GLU A 86 -4.67 -8.46 9.23
N ILE A 87 -4.21 -7.58 8.33
CA ILE A 87 -2.97 -6.82 8.53
C ILE A 87 -3.12 -5.88 9.71
N ASN A 88 -4.20 -5.11 9.78
CA ASN A 88 -4.46 -4.14 10.84
C ASN A 88 -4.50 -4.82 12.22
N GLU A 89 -5.27 -5.89 12.36
CA GLU A 89 -5.35 -6.68 13.60
C GLU A 89 -3.99 -7.26 14.01
N TYR A 90 -3.23 -7.77 13.05
CA TYR A 90 -1.88 -8.27 13.32
C TYR A 90 -0.97 -7.17 13.85
N LEU A 91 -0.94 -5.99 13.22
CA LEU A 91 -0.11 -4.86 13.65
C LEU A 91 -0.51 -4.35 15.05
N ILE A 92 -1.81 -4.32 15.36
CA ILE A 92 -2.33 -3.98 16.69
C ILE A 92 -1.84 -4.99 17.73
N ASN A 93 -2.01 -6.29 17.47
CA ASN A 93 -1.60 -7.37 18.36
C ASN A 93 -0.09 -7.40 18.64
N GLN A 94 0.71 -6.99 17.64
CA GLN A 94 2.16 -6.84 17.78
C GLN A 94 2.58 -5.51 18.41
N LYS A 95 1.65 -4.58 18.69
CA LYS A 95 1.90 -3.22 19.22
C LYS A 95 2.84 -2.39 18.32
N ILE A 96 2.69 -2.53 17.01
CA ILE A 96 3.45 -1.77 16.01
C ILE A 96 2.55 -1.05 15.00
N ARG A 97 1.23 -0.96 15.28
CA ARG A 97 0.26 -0.32 14.38
C ARG A 97 0.56 1.15 14.12
N ASP A 98 1.09 1.85 15.11
CA ASP A 98 1.50 3.25 15.06
C ASP A 98 2.78 3.50 14.23
N LYS A 99 3.52 2.45 13.91
CA LYS A 99 4.79 2.52 13.18
C LYS A 99 4.68 2.19 11.69
N ILE A 100 3.62 1.49 11.30
CA ILE A 100 3.44 0.98 9.94
C ILE A 100 2.09 1.43 9.40
N MET A 101 2.11 2.22 8.32
CA MET A 101 0.90 2.62 7.60
C MET A 101 0.45 1.53 6.63
N ILE A 102 -0.87 1.45 6.43
CA ILE A 102 -1.48 0.58 5.42
C ILE A 102 -1.97 1.46 4.28
N GLN A 103 -1.30 1.37 3.13
CA GLN A 103 -1.71 2.01 1.88
C GLN A 103 -2.49 1.01 1.06
N VAL A 104 -3.60 1.45 0.46
CA VAL A 104 -4.44 0.62 -0.42
C VAL A 104 -4.46 1.23 -1.81
N ASP A 105 -4.11 0.42 -2.81
CA ASP A 105 -3.97 0.86 -4.20
C ASP A 105 -4.79 -0.01 -5.16
N GLY A 106 -5.72 0.65 -5.85
CA GLY A 106 -6.49 0.10 -6.95
C GLY A 106 -8.01 0.09 -6.74
N GLY A 107 -8.74 0.67 -7.68
CA GLY A 107 -10.20 0.65 -7.72
C GLY A 107 -10.90 1.37 -6.55
N ILE A 108 -10.20 2.26 -5.84
CA ILE A 108 -10.77 3.06 -4.75
C ILE A 108 -11.74 4.09 -5.34
N LYS A 109 -12.96 4.13 -4.79
CA LYS A 109 -14.06 5.01 -5.20
C LYS A 109 -14.84 5.51 -3.99
N LEU A 110 -15.75 6.49 -4.22
CA LEU A 110 -16.66 7.00 -3.19
C LEU A 110 -17.59 5.93 -2.60
N GLU A 111 -17.80 4.83 -3.32
CA GLU A 111 -18.66 3.72 -2.91
C GLU A 111 -17.98 2.77 -1.91
N ASN A 112 -16.63 2.72 -1.89
CA ASN A 112 -15.88 1.71 -1.12
C ASN A 112 -14.81 2.26 -0.18
N TYR A 113 -14.42 3.54 -0.29
CA TYR A 113 -13.32 4.10 0.50
C TYR A 113 -13.56 4.03 2.01
N LYS A 114 -14.83 4.19 2.47
CA LYS A 114 -15.17 4.10 3.90
C LYS A 114 -14.95 2.71 4.46
N ASP A 115 -15.25 1.67 3.68
CA ASP A 115 -15.00 0.28 4.08
C ASP A 115 -13.50 0.02 4.21
N VAL A 116 -12.69 0.59 3.29
CA VAL A 116 -11.23 0.49 3.33
C VAL A 116 -10.65 1.16 4.58
N ILE A 117 -11.12 2.37 4.93
CA ILE A 117 -10.71 3.09 6.15
C ILE A 117 -11.14 2.29 7.39
N SER A 118 -12.39 1.82 7.43
CA SER A 118 -12.91 1.04 8.56
C SER A 118 -12.15 -0.26 8.79
N ALA A 119 -11.61 -0.87 7.73
CA ALA A 119 -10.75 -2.05 7.81
C ALA A 119 -9.33 -1.75 8.32
N GLY A 120 -8.92 -0.46 8.35
CA GLY A 120 -7.62 -0.03 8.83
C GLY A 120 -6.69 0.55 7.75
N GLY A 121 -7.21 0.93 6.59
CA GLY A 121 -6.43 1.65 5.57
C GLY A 121 -6.14 3.09 6.00
N ASP A 122 -4.88 3.52 5.93
CA ASP A 122 -4.43 4.87 6.28
C ASP A 122 -4.27 5.77 5.05
N ILE A 123 -3.83 5.20 3.92
CA ILE A 123 -3.54 5.93 2.69
C ILE A 123 -4.33 5.28 1.54
N LEU A 124 -5.09 6.08 0.82
CA LEU A 124 -5.90 5.64 -0.32
C LEU A 124 -5.31 6.17 -1.62
N VAL A 125 -5.06 5.29 -2.58
CA VAL A 125 -4.64 5.67 -3.94
C VAL A 125 -5.85 5.61 -4.87
N ALA A 126 -6.44 6.77 -5.15
CA ALA A 126 -7.72 6.92 -5.86
C ALA A 126 -7.58 7.67 -7.19
N GLY A 127 -6.71 7.19 -8.08
CA GLY A 127 -6.38 7.87 -9.33
C GLY A 127 -7.58 8.11 -10.24
N SER A 128 -8.22 7.07 -10.77
CA SER A 128 -9.33 7.20 -11.72
C SER A 128 -10.54 7.92 -11.11
N GLN A 129 -10.86 7.67 -9.84
CA GLN A 129 -11.97 8.33 -9.16
C GLN A 129 -11.79 9.85 -9.10
N VAL A 130 -10.59 10.31 -8.81
CA VAL A 130 -10.26 11.73 -8.70
C VAL A 130 -10.18 12.39 -10.08
N PHE A 131 -9.37 11.82 -10.99
CA PHE A 131 -9.08 12.46 -12.27
C PHE A 131 -10.25 12.41 -13.28
N GLN A 132 -11.20 11.47 -13.12
CA GLN A 132 -12.40 11.37 -13.95
C GLN A 132 -13.63 12.03 -13.30
N SER A 133 -13.50 12.56 -12.08
CA SER A 133 -14.56 13.30 -11.41
C SER A 133 -14.84 14.64 -12.10
N GLN A 134 -16.09 15.08 -12.07
CA GLN A 134 -16.47 16.43 -12.51
C GLN A 134 -15.87 17.52 -11.60
N ASN A 135 -15.67 17.20 -10.32
CA ASN A 135 -15.04 18.07 -9.33
C ASN A 135 -13.99 17.32 -8.52
N PRO A 136 -12.73 17.22 -9.00
CA PRO A 136 -11.67 16.49 -8.30
C PRO A 136 -11.41 16.99 -6.87
N VAL A 137 -11.49 18.30 -6.64
CA VAL A 137 -11.25 18.90 -5.32
C VAL A 137 -12.30 18.44 -4.31
N GLU A 138 -13.58 18.47 -4.68
CA GLU A 138 -14.68 18.02 -3.83
C GLU A 138 -14.55 16.51 -3.52
N THR A 139 -14.22 15.70 -4.53
CA THR A 139 -13.98 14.28 -4.37
C THR A 139 -12.85 13.99 -3.36
N ILE A 140 -11.75 14.74 -3.44
CA ILE A 140 -10.64 14.60 -2.48
C ILE A 140 -11.10 15.01 -1.08
N ASN A 141 -11.78 16.15 -0.94
CA ASN A 141 -12.25 16.64 0.35
C ASN A 141 -13.23 15.66 1.01
N GLU A 142 -14.13 15.04 0.23
CA GLU A 142 -15.04 14.02 0.73
C GLU A 142 -14.27 12.78 1.27
N MET A 143 -13.26 12.33 0.54
CA MET A 143 -12.44 11.18 0.96
C MET A 143 -11.56 11.48 2.17
N GLN A 144 -11.18 12.74 2.40
CA GLN A 144 -10.34 13.15 3.53
C GLN A 144 -11.14 13.50 4.80
N ALA A 145 -12.42 13.80 4.68
CA ALA A 145 -13.29 14.19 5.80
C ALA A 145 -13.83 13.00 6.62
N SER A 146 -13.31 11.79 6.41
CA SER A 146 -13.84 10.53 6.96
C SER A 146 -13.09 10.09 8.20
#